data_46787766c2e2f443ae42e85ff8e76534
#
_entry.id   46787766c2e2f443ae42e85ff8e76534
#
_cell.length_a   1.000
_cell.length_b   1.000
_cell.length_c   1.000
_cell.angle_alpha   90.00
_cell.angle_beta   90.00
_cell.angle_gamma   90.00
#
_symmetry.space_group_name_H-M   'P 1'
#
loop_
_entity.id
_entity.type
_entity.pdbx_description
1 polymer ?
#
loop_
_entity_poly.entity_id
_entity_poly.type
_entity_poly.pdbx_seq_one_letter_code
_entity_poly.pdbx_strand_id
1 'polypeptide(L)'
;MSQDHPAGTIVWKDLTVENAAVIRDFYAEVVGWKHSPCDMGGYDDYNMIPPESNDPVAGICHARGANANLPAQWLIYVAVQDIDSAIRRCIELGGHLVDGLRKMGPKRFCVVKDPVGAVLGLISK
;
A
#
# COMPACT_ATOMS: atom_id res chain seq x y z
N MET A 1 14.52 -10.94 11.32
CA MET A 1 14.04 -12.07 10.55
C MET A 1 13.66 -11.63 9.15
N SER A 2 14.05 -12.41 8.20
CA SER A 2 13.71 -12.11 6.82
C SER A 2 12.24 -12.37 6.56
N GLN A 3 11.62 -11.47 5.80
CA GLN A 3 10.24 -11.60 5.39
C GLN A 3 10.20 -11.77 3.88
N ASP A 4 11.08 -12.64 3.37
CA ASP A 4 11.08 -12.94 1.95
C ASP A 4 9.85 -13.75 1.60
N HIS A 5 9.06 -13.20 0.70
CA HIS A 5 7.85 -13.85 0.22
C HIS A 5 8.08 -14.31 -1.21
N PRO A 6 7.50 -15.46 -1.59
CA PRO A 6 7.54 -15.86 -3.00
C PRO A 6 6.91 -14.79 -3.88
N ALA A 7 7.42 -14.64 -5.08
CA ALA A 7 6.80 -13.76 -6.07
C ALA A 7 5.33 -14.15 -6.25
N GLY A 8 4.45 -13.17 -6.34
CA GLY A 8 3.02 -13.39 -6.43
C GLY A 8 2.28 -13.35 -5.09
N THR A 9 3.00 -13.27 -3.97
CA THR A 9 2.37 -13.19 -2.65
C THR A 9 1.83 -11.78 -2.43
N ILE A 10 0.61 -11.68 -1.89
CA ILE A 10 0.07 -10.40 -1.42
C ILE A 10 0.65 -10.15 -0.04
N VAL A 11 1.51 -9.13 0.07
CA VAL A 11 2.30 -8.92 1.28
C VAL A 11 1.80 -7.77 2.15
N TRP A 12 0.98 -6.86 1.61
CA TRP A 12 0.49 -5.71 2.36
C TRP A 12 -0.78 -5.13 1.72
N LYS A 13 -1.47 -4.30 2.47
CA LYS A 13 -2.63 -3.54 1.98
C LYS A 13 -2.69 -2.19 2.68
N ASP A 14 -2.98 -1.15 1.89
CA ASP A 14 -3.09 0.24 2.35
C ASP A 14 -4.33 0.89 1.80
N LEU A 15 -4.89 1.79 2.58
CA LEU A 15 -5.89 2.74 2.13
C LEU A 15 -5.31 4.14 2.25
N THR A 16 -5.30 4.92 1.17
CA THR A 16 -4.78 6.28 1.17
C THR A 16 -5.91 7.26 0.88
N VAL A 17 -6.21 8.13 1.82
CA VAL A 17 -7.36 9.05 1.76
C VAL A 17 -7.01 10.40 2.38
N GLU A 18 -7.80 11.42 2.04
CA GLU A 18 -7.54 12.77 2.55
C GLU A 18 -7.81 12.89 4.04
N ASN A 19 -8.85 12.25 4.53
CA ASN A 19 -9.26 12.33 5.94
C ASN A 19 -8.86 11.07 6.70
N ALA A 20 -7.58 10.73 6.65
CA ALA A 20 -7.11 9.45 7.18
C ALA A 20 -7.47 9.24 8.65
N ALA A 21 -7.40 10.29 9.50
CA ALA A 21 -7.74 10.15 10.91
C ALA A 21 -9.22 9.82 11.11
N VAL A 22 -10.10 10.45 10.36
CA VAL A 22 -11.55 10.18 10.43
C VAL A 22 -11.84 8.76 9.93
N ILE A 23 -11.20 8.36 8.85
CA ILE A 23 -11.39 7.03 8.28
C ILE A 23 -10.79 5.95 9.18
N ARG A 24 -9.64 6.22 9.81
CA ARG A 24 -9.09 5.35 10.85
C ARG A 24 -10.12 5.06 11.93
N ASP A 25 -10.81 6.09 12.41
CA ASP A 25 -11.80 5.95 13.47
C ASP A 25 -13.04 5.18 12.97
N PHE A 26 -13.44 5.41 11.72
CA PHE A 26 -14.51 4.64 11.10
C PHE A 26 -14.19 3.13 11.17
N TYR A 27 -13.00 2.74 10.73
CA TYR A 27 -12.63 1.33 10.71
C TYR A 27 -12.40 0.77 12.11
N ALA A 28 -11.95 1.60 13.06
CA ALA A 28 -11.85 1.16 14.45
C ALA A 28 -13.22 0.74 14.99
N GLU A 29 -14.27 1.47 14.62
CA GLU A 29 -15.63 1.15 15.07
C GLU A 29 -16.24 -0.02 14.29
N VAL A 30 -16.05 -0.04 12.97
CA VAL A 30 -16.71 -1.02 12.11
C VAL A 30 -16.05 -2.39 12.20
N VAL A 31 -14.72 -2.42 12.22
CA VAL A 31 -13.94 -3.67 12.19
C VAL A 31 -13.44 -4.05 13.57
N GLY A 32 -13.29 -3.07 14.47
CA GLY A 32 -12.73 -3.31 15.78
C GLY A 32 -11.21 -3.20 15.82
N TRP A 33 -10.60 -2.70 14.76
CA TRP A 33 -9.16 -2.51 14.73
C TRP A 33 -8.73 -1.46 15.76
N LYS A 34 -7.67 -1.74 16.49
CA LYS A 34 -6.90 -0.70 17.17
C LYS A 34 -5.83 -0.19 16.22
N HIS A 35 -5.17 0.90 16.58
CA HIS A 35 -4.21 1.51 15.67
C HIS A 35 -3.01 2.08 16.43
N SER A 36 -1.92 2.27 15.70
CA SER A 36 -0.74 2.96 16.22
C SER A 36 -0.26 3.96 15.16
N PRO A 37 0.34 5.07 15.60
CA PRO A 37 0.83 6.06 14.66
C PRO A 37 2.10 5.58 13.95
N CYS A 38 2.25 6.03 12.70
CA CYS A 38 3.46 5.85 11.93
C CYS A 38 3.93 7.24 11.52
N ASP A 39 5.05 7.70 12.11
CA ASP A 39 5.55 9.05 11.91
C ASP A 39 6.04 9.23 10.47
N MET A 40 5.44 10.20 9.76
CA MET A 40 5.78 10.51 8.38
C MET A 40 6.56 11.82 8.25
N GLY A 41 7.01 12.40 9.38
CA GLY A 41 7.75 13.65 9.37
C GLY A 41 6.83 14.86 9.30
N GLY A 42 6.10 15.13 10.39
CA GLY A 42 5.19 16.26 10.49
C GLY A 42 3.72 15.88 10.54
N TYR A 43 3.42 14.63 10.28
CA TYR A 43 2.09 14.06 10.44
C TYR A 43 2.23 12.56 10.60
N ASP A 44 1.14 11.89 10.99
CA ASP A 44 1.13 10.44 11.19
C ASP A 44 0.23 9.77 10.18
N ASP A 45 0.70 8.66 9.62
CA ASP A 45 -0.15 7.65 9.04
C ASP A 45 -0.40 6.59 10.12
N TYR A 46 -1.21 5.59 9.84
CA TYR A 46 -1.66 4.67 10.89
C TYR A 46 -1.49 3.22 10.49
N ASN A 47 -0.98 2.44 11.43
CA ASN A 47 -0.98 0.98 11.34
C ASN A 47 -2.27 0.49 11.98
N MET A 48 -3.00 -0.37 11.29
CA MET A 48 -4.22 -0.97 11.82
C MET A 48 -3.92 -2.37 12.32
N ILE A 49 -4.40 -2.67 13.52
CA ILE A 49 -3.98 -3.84 14.28
C ILE A 49 -5.23 -4.57 14.77
N PRO A 50 -5.33 -5.89 14.56
CA PRO A 50 -6.46 -6.65 15.12
C PRO A 50 -6.52 -6.50 16.64
N PRO A 51 -7.72 -6.49 17.24
CA PRO A 51 -7.86 -6.17 18.67
C PRO A 51 -7.12 -7.11 19.60
N GLU A 52 -6.91 -8.36 19.22
CA GLU A 52 -6.23 -9.34 20.06
C GLU A 52 -4.82 -9.65 19.59
N SER A 53 -4.24 -8.74 18.81
CA SER A 53 -2.90 -8.92 18.23
C SER A 53 -2.06 -7.68 18.55
N ASN A 54 -0.76 -7.80 18.32
CA ASN A 54 0.15 -6.67 18.36
C ASN A 54 0.76 -6.42 16.97
N ASP A 55 0.33 -7.19 15.96
CA ASP A 55 0.91 -7.11 14.63
C ASP A 55 0.01 -6.33 13.67
N PRO A 56 0.52 -5.29 13.01
CA PRO A 56 -0.25 -4.57 12.00
C PRO A 56 -0.62 -5.48 10.83
N VAL A 57 -1.82 -5.29 10.31
CA VAL A 57 -2.29 -6.03 9.14
C VAL A 57 -2.59 -5.12 7.96
N ALA A 58 -2.68 -3.82 8.17
CA ALA A 58 -2.99 -2.86 7.10
C ALA A 58 -2.54 -1.47 7.49
N GLY A 59 -2.50 -0.57 6.52
CA GLY A 59 -2.20 0.82 6.75
C GLY A 59 -3.34 1.72 6.32
N ILE A 60 -3.54 2.85 7.01
CA ILE A 60 -4.41 3.92 6.57
C ILE A 60 -3.55 5.18 6.52
N CYS A 61 -3.43 5.75 5.34
CA CYS A 61 -2.45 6.78 5.04
C CYS A 61 -3.12 8.06 4.53
N HIS A 62 -2.47 9.18 4.77
CA HIS A 62 -2.92 10.46 4.24
C HIS A 62 -2.55 10.60 2.76
N ALA A 63 -3.50 11.07 1.95
CA ALA A 63 -3.28 11.38 0.55
C ALA A 63 -2.54 12.73 0.44
N ARG A 64 -1.25 12.70 0.75
CA ARG A 64 -0.39 13.90 0.77
C ARG A 64 0.91 13.62 0.02
N GLY A 65 1.50 14.70 -0.51
CA GLY A 65 2.79 14.62 -1.17
C GLY A 65 2.76 13.61 -2.30
N ALA A 66 3.67 12.64 -2.27
CA ALA A 66 3.78 11.62 -3.30
C ALA A 66 2.56 10.71 -3.38
N ASN A 67 1.75 10.64 -2.31
CA ASN A 67 0.55 9.79 -2.27
C ASN A 67 -0.72 10.51 -2.70
N ALA A 68 -0.64 11.80 -3.07
CA ALA A 68 -1.82 12.61 -3.31
C ALA A 68 -2.71 12.11 -4.44
N ASN A 69 -2.14 11.39 -5.39
CA ASN A 69 -2.87 10.91 -6.58
C ASN A 69 -3.33 9.46 -6.49
N LEU A 70 -3.13 8.81 -5.36
CA LEU A 70 -3.59 7.44 -5.19
C LEU A 70 -5.11 7.41 -5.01
N PRO A 71 -5.81 6.43 -5.58
CA PRO A 71 -7.25 6.34 -5.43
C PRO A 71 -7.65 5.95 -4.01
N ALA A 72 -8.85 6.36 -3.59
CA ALA A 72 -9.42 5.99 -2.30
C ALA A 72 -9.95 4.57 -2.38
N GLN A 73 -9.05 3.61 -2.30
CA GLN A 73 -9.40 2.18 -2.32
C GLN A 73 -8.35 1.39 -1.55
N TRP A 74 -8.74 0.24 -1.07
CA TRP A 74 -7.80 -0.68 -0.44
C TRP A 74 -6.90 -1.26 -1.52
N LEU A 75 -5.63 -0.82 -1.53
CA LEU A 75 -4.64 -1.33 -2.46
C LEU A 75 -3.95 -2.53 -1.84
N ILE A 76 -3.92 -3.63 -2.57
CA ILE A 76 -3.07 -4.76 -2.20
C ILE A 76 -1.71 -4.59 -2.89
N TYR A 77 -0.65 -5.03 -2.20
CA TYR A 77 0.71 -5.01 -2.74
C TYR A 77 1.19 -6.42 -2.94
N VAL A 78 1.59 -6.72 -4.17
CA VAL A 78 2.03 -8.06 -4.57
C VAL A 78 3.53 -8.05 -4.76
N ALA A 79 4.22 -9.02 -4.17
CA ALA A 79 5.66 -9.18 -4.35
C ALA A 79 5.94 -9.66 -5.77
N VAL A 80 6.90 -9.03 -6.44
CA VAL A 80 7.31 -9.43 -7.79
C VAL A 80 8.79 -9.74 -7.80
N GLN A 81 9.19 -10.63 -8.71
CA GLN A 81 10.58 -11.07 -8.83
C GLN A 81 11.48 -9.92 -9.26
N ASP A 82 11.04 -9.15 -10.26
CA ASP A 82 11.81 -8.06 -10.85
C ASP A 82 10.84 -6.92 -11.15
N ILE A 83 10.87 -5.88 -10.33
CA ILE A 83 9.89 -4.80 -10.42
C ILE A 83 10.04 -4.00 -11.71
N ASP A 84 11.26 -3.81 -12.20
CA ASP A 84 11.48 -3.08 -13.44
C ASP A 84 10.87 -3.83 -14.64
N SER A 85 11.03 -5.14 -14.65
CA SER A 85 10.44 -6.00 -15.66
C SER A 85 8.92 -6.02 -15.56
N ALA A 86 8.39 -6.06 -14.33
CA ALA A 86 6.94 -6.06 -14.09
C ALA A 86 6.29 -4.77 -14.62
N ILE A 87 6.92 -3.63 -14.38
CA ILE A 87 6.42 -2.34 -14.89
C ILE A 87 6.41 -2.34 -16.42
N ARG A 88 7.51 -2.78 -17.04
CA ARG A 88 7.60 -2.83 -18.48
C ARG A 88 6.53 -3.73 -19.08
N ARG A 89 6.35 -4.91 -18.51
CA ARG A 89 5.30 -5.84 -18.98
C ARG A 89 3.90 -5.28 -18.79
N CYS A 90 3.67 -4.58 -17.68
CA CYS A 90 2.40 -3.92 -17.42
C CYS A 90 2.05 -2.97 -18.57
N ILE A 91 2.99 -2.11 -18.93
CA ILE A 91 2.79 -1.12 -19.98
C ILE A 91 2.58 -1.80 -21.35
N GLU A 92 3.40 -2.81 -21.66
CA GLU A 92 3.28 -3.55 -22.92
C GLU A 92 1.92 -4.22 -23.08
N LEU A 93 1.32 -4.64 -21.97
CA LEU A 93 0.05 -5.36 -21.97
C LEU A 93 -1.17 -4.47 -21.77
N GLY A 94 -1.00 -3.16 -21.87
CA GLY A 94 -2.11 -2.23 -21.83
C GLY A 94 -2.40 -1.59 -20.47
N GLY A 95 -1.55 -1.83 -19.47
CA GLY A 95 -1.66 -1.18 -18.18
C GLY A 95 -0.91 0.14 -18.15
N HIS A 96 -0.94 0.80 -16.99
CA HIS A 96 -0.31 2.10 -16.80
C HIS A 96 0.40 2.16 -15.45
N LEU A 97 1.48 2.93 -15.38
CA LEU A 97 2.11 3.26 -14.11
C LEU A 97 1.36 4.44 -13.50
N VAL A 98 0.77 4.23 -12.33
CA VAL A 98 0.04 5.29 -11.62
C VAL A 98 0.97 6.10 -10.75
N ASP A 99 1.88 5.42 -10.04
CA ASP A 99 2.79 6.06 -9.11
C ASP A 99 4.06 5.22 -8.95
N GLY A 100 5.17 5.88 -8.80
CA GLY A 100 6.45 5.25 -8.56
C GLY A 100 7.36 5.37 -9.75
N LEU A 101 8.52 4.82 -9.68
CA LEU A 101 9.05 3.81 -8.74
C LEU A 101 9.60 4.51 -7.49
N ARG A 102 9.27 4.00 -6.30
CA ARG A 102 9.72 4.60 -5.02
C ARG A 102 10.42 3.57 -4.15
N LYS A 103 11.22 4.06 -3.23
CA LYS A 103 11.94 3.21 -2.27
C LYS A 103 11.18 3.12 -0.95
N MET A 104 11.25 1.94 -0.34
CA MET A 104 10.77 1.69 1.01
C MET A 104 11.83 0.83 1.68
N GLY A 105 12.81 1.49 2.35
CA GLY A 105 13.96 0.78 2.88
C GLY A 105 14.76 0.12 1.75
N PRO A 106 15.07 -1.17 1.86
CA PRO A 106 15.80 -1.89 0.81
C PRO A 106 14.92 -2.30 -0.38
N LYS A 107 13.61 -2.12 -0.27
CA LYS A 107 12.67 -2.53 -1.30
C LYS A 107 12.21 -1.34 -2.12
N ARG A 108 11.72 -1.62 -3.32
CA ARG A 108 11.11 -0.61 -4.19
C ARG A 108 9.68 -1.00 -4.45
N PHE A 109 8.83 -0.01 -4.67
CA PHE A 109 7.42 -0.28 -4.94
C PHE A 109 6.87 0.72 -5.94
N CYS A 110 5.75 0.35 -6.53
CA CYS A 110 5.01 1.21 -7.44
C CYS A 110 3.53 0.85 -7.39
N VAL A 111 2.71 1.67 -8.03
CA VAL A 111 1.28 1.40 -8.17
C VAL A 111 0.97 1.43 -9.65
N VAL A 112 0.30 0.41 -10.14
CA VAL A 112 -0.06 0.26 -11.55
C VAL A 112 -1.57 0.13 -11.69
N LYS A 113 -2.06 0.41 -12.89
CA LYS A 113 -3.44 0.23 -13.26
C LYS A 113 -3.49 -0.82 -14.36
N ASP A 114 -4.35 -1.81 -14.22
CA ASP A 114 -4.49 -2.86 -15.22
C ASP A 114 -5.35 -2.37 -16.40
N PRO A 115 -5.49 -3.17 -17.47
CA PRO A 115 -6.22 -2.73 -18.67
C PRO A 115 -7.69 -2.40 -18.46
N VAL A 116 -8.30 -2.89 -17.38
CA VAL A 116 -9.71 -2.57 -17.08
C VAL A 116 -9.85 -1.47 -16.01
N GLY A 117 -8.72 -0.91 -15.56
CA GLY A 117 -8.74 0.22 -14.64
C GLY A 117 -8.62 -0.14 -13.17
N ALA A 118 -8.39 -1.40 -12.82
CA ALA A 118 -8.15 -1.77 -11.44
C ALA A 118 -6.72 -1.40 -11.04
N VAL A 119 -6.55 -0.95 -9.80
CA VAL A 119 -5.28 -0.43 -9.31
C VAL A 119 -4.66 -1.40 -8.32
N LEU A 120 -3.36 -1.62 -8.44
CA LEU A 120 -2.63 -2.64 -7.70
C LEU A 120 -1.23 -2.13 -7.35
N GLY A 121 -0.77 -2.42 -6.15
CA GLY A 121 0.62 -2.15 -5.77
C GLY A 121 1.53 -3.32 -6.12
N LEU A 122 2.74 -3.01 -6.52
CA LEU A 122 3.80 -3.99 -6.74
C LEU A 122 4.97 -3.63 -5.83
N ILE A 123 5.60 -4.65 -5.26
CA ILE A 123 6.75 -4.44 -4.39
C ILE A 123 7.83 -5.45 -4.76
N SER A 124 9.09 -5.00 -4.73
CA SER A 124 10.20 -5.92 -5.00
C SER A 124 10.30 -6.95 -3.89
N LYS A 125 10.66 -8.12 -4.30
CA LYS A 125 10.87 -9.24 -3.40
C LYS A 125 12.01 -9.00 -2.44
#